data_f68f1bbb20b93bb991bc680a5477d7a7
#
_entry.id   f68f1bbb20b93bb991bc680a5477d7a7
#
_cell.length_a   1.000
_cell.length_b   1.000
_cell.length_c   1.000
_cell.angle_alpha   90.00
_cell.angle_beta   90.00
_cell.angle_gamma   90.00
#
_symmetry.space_group_name_H-M   'P 1'
#
loop_
_entity.id
_entity.type
_entity.pdbx_description
1 polymer ?
#
loop_
_entity_poly.entity_id
_entity_poly.type
_entity_poly.pdbx_seq_one_letter_code
_entity_poly.pdbx_strand_id
1 'polypeptide(L)'
;MTTQRIVHIVEAFGGGVLSMLVHLANHAAATGVDVTVLHSIRPETPADFPMLFRPDVELVHVDMAREVSVRKDLLSLRALVQCLRECRPTVIHLHSSKAGVLGRAAARIAAPAAKVLYSPHGLSFLRRDVSRAKQFAYLGFERMAALLGGTIVACSDSELQEIKGRIRAKSAVLVENGVNVVEIPSRRARDDHKIAIGMSGRASFQKNHQAFVQLATELHDADVQFLWIGGDADEIPNPRESQAIFCSGWVTRSRALELASGLDIYVQTSRWEGMPVALIEAQVAGLPAVVTDVVGNRDVVIHGVTGYVASNVDEMTRYVALLRDDRQLREQMGESARKFALHRFSMNAIFRQWQSLYGLNARPRRADALYFEHAAAEQVKA
;
A
#
# COMPACT_ATOMS: atom_id res chain seq x y z
N MET A 1 -28.78 17.13 -12.34
CA MET A 1 -27.45 16.49 -12.34
C MET A 1 -27.60 15.22 -11.51
N THR A 2 -27.33 14.05 -12.06
CA THR A 2 -27.36 12.79 -11.30
C THR A 2 -26.26 12.83 -10.24
N THR A 3 -26.63 12.65 -8.98
CA THR A 3 -25.67 12.57 -7.86
C THR A 3 -24.71 11.42 -8.13
N GLN A 4 -23.41 11.71 -8.17
CA GLN A 4 -22.40 10.70 -8.41
C GLN A 4 -22.26 9.84 -7.14
N ARG A 5 -22.19 8.50 -7.30
CA ARG A 5 -22.09 7.54 -6.20
C ARG A 5 -20.94 6.58 -6.48
N ILE A 6 -20.01 6.52 -5.55
CA ILE A 6 -18.84 5.64 -5.63
C ILE A 6 -19.02 4.53 -4.59
N VAL A 7 -18.95 3.28 -5.03
CA VAL A 7 -18.93 2.12 -4.14
C VAL A 7 -17.57 1.46 -4.21
N HIS A 8 -16.84 1.44 -3.11
CA HIS A 8 -15.64 0.64 -2.94
C HIS A 8 -16.00 -0.75 -2.42
N ILE A 9 -15.38 -1.79 -2.99
CA ILE A 9 -15.52 -3.17 -2.51
C ILE A 9 -14.14 -3.70 -2.16
N VAL A 10 -13.92 -4.08 -0.89
CA VAL A 10 -12.63 -4.51 -0.38
C VAL A 10 -12.75 -5.77 0.47
N GLU A 11 -11.96 -6.79 0.11
CA GLU A 11 -11.85 -8.03 0.87
C GLU A 11 -10.65 -8.00 1.83
N ALA A 12 -9.49 -7.54 1.37
CA ALA A 12 -8.25 -7.48 2.15
C ALA A 12 -8.18 -6.15 2.94
N PHE A 13 -9.05 -6.00 3.94
CA PHE A 13 -9.25 -4.74 4.67
C PHE A 13 -8.25 -4.57 5.82
N GLY A 14 -6.98 -4.27 5.47
CA GLY A 14 -5.90 -4.07 6.44
C GLY A 14 -4.63 -3.52 5.80
N GLY A 15 -3.69 -3.08 6.63
CA GLY A 15 -2.38 -2.58 6.21
C GLY A 15 -2.45 -1.47 5.14
N GLY A 16 -1.59 -1.54 4.14
CA GLY A 16 -1.50 -0.53 3.08
C GLY A 16 -2.77 -0.36 2.24
N VAL A 17 -3.57 -1.44 2.05
CA VAL A 17 -4.84 -1.37 1.31
C VAL A 17 -5.86 -0.53 2.08
N LEU A 18 -5.97 -0.73 3.39
CA LEU A 18 -6.83 0.08 4.24
C LEU A 18 -6.41 1.55 4.21
N SER A 19 -5.11 1.83 4.37
CA SER A 19 -4.59 3.21 4.33
C SER A 19 -4.93 3.91 3.01
N MET A 20 -4.68 3.25 1.86
CA MET A 20 -5.04 3.79 0.55
C MET A 20 -6.54 4.04 0.40
N LEU A 21 -7.36 3.07 0.82
CA LEU A 21 -8.81 3.17 0.70
C LEU A 21 -9.38 4.32 1.56
N VAL A 22 -8.91 4.48 2.80
CA VAL A 22 -9.30 5.59 3.68
C VAL A 22 -9.04 6.93 3.00
N HIS A 23 -7.83 7.12 2.45
CA HIS A 23 -7.50 8.36 1.75
C HIS A 23 -8.38 8.58 0.51
N LEU A 24 -8.60 7.54 -0.32
CA LEU A 24 -9.43 7.67 -1.51
C LEU A 24 -10.89 7.97 -1.17
N ALA A 25 -11.47 7.26 -0.20
CA ALA A 25 -12.87 7.45 0.21
C ALA A 25 -13.08 8.84 0.83
N ASN A 26 -12.19 9.25 1.74
CA ASN A 26 -12.28 10.55 2.39
C ASN A 26 -12.12 11.71 1.40
N HIS A 27 -11.16 11.61 0.46
CA HIS A 27 -10.99 12.64 -0.57
C HIS A 27 -12.18 12.69 -1.53
N ALA A 28 -12.76 11.55 -1.91
CA ALA A 28 -13.94 11.50 -2.75
C ALA A 28 -15.16 12.12 -2.03
N ALA A 29 -15.41 11.74 -0.77
CA ALA A 29 -16.51 12.30 0.04
C ALA A 29 -16.34 13.82 0.23
N ALA A 30 -15.11 14.31 0.44
CA ALA A 30 -14.83 15.75 0.54
C ALA A 30 -15.21 16.53 -0.72
N THR A 31 -15.32 15.91 -1.89
CA THR A 31 -15.86 16.56 -3.11
C THR A 31 -17.40 16.64 -3.14
N GLY A 32 -18.07 16.08 -2.14
CA GLY A 32 -19.54 16.05 -2.05
C GLY A 32 -20.18 14.90 -2.83
N VAL A 33 -19.42 13.85 -3.08
CA VAL A 33 -19.85 12.60 -3.71
C VAL A 33 -20.30 11.61 -2.64
N ASP A 34 -21.38 10.88 -2.88
CA ASP A 34 -21.81 9.79 -1.99
C ASP A 34 -20.81 8.63 -2.11
N VAL A 35 -20.22 8.23 -0.99
CA VAL A 35 -19.23 7.15 -0.94
C VAL A 35 -19.69 6.06 0.02
N THR A 36 -19.76 4.82 -0.48
CA THR A 36 -20.03 3.62 0.32
C THR A 36 -18.84 2.66 0.22
N VAL A 37 -18.43 2.08 1.34
CA VAL A 37 -17.37 1.07 1.40
C VAL A 37 -17.98 -0.26 1.85
N LEU A 38 -18.05 -1.23 0.93
CA LEU A 38 -18.43 -2.61 1.22
C LEU A 38 -17.16 -3.37 1.62
N HIS A 39 -17.02 -3.69 2.90
CA HIS A 39 -15.79 -4.25 3.45
C HIS A 39 -15.99 -5.57 4.17
N SER A 40 -14.96 -6.40 4.18
CA SER A 40 -14.84 -7.56 5.06
C SER A 40 -13.90 -7.23 6.23
N ILE A 41 -14.02 -7.92 7.36
CA ILE A 41 -13.12 -7.76 8.51
C ILE A 41 -12.05 -8.85 8.48
N ARG A 42 -10.82 -8.47 8.80
CA ARG A 42 -9.64 -9.35 8.88
C ARG A 42 -9.01 -9.26 10.28
N PRO A 43 -8.23 -10.26 10.71
CA PRO A 43 -7.48 -10.16 11.97
C PRO A 43 -6.59 -8.90 12.05
N GLU A 44 -6.06 -8.46 10.92
CA GLU A 44 -5.25 -7.26 10.78
C GLU A 44 -6.04 -5.95 10.59
N THR A 45 -7.37 -5.99 10.58
CA THR A 45 -8.21 -4.77 10.54
C THR A 45 -8.23 -4.13 11.93
N PRO A 46 -7.79 -2.87 12.10
CA PRO A 46 -7.85 -2.19 13.39
C PRO A 46 -9.30 -2.09 13.91
N ALA A 47 -9.49 -2.26 15.20
CA ALA A 47 -10.85 -2.20 15.79
C ALA A 47 -11.49 -0.81 15.65
N ASP A 48 -10.68 0.22 15.62
CA ASP A 48 -11.07 1.63 15.48
C ASP A 48 -11.14 2.12 14.01
N PHE A 49 -11.05 1.21 13.04
CA PHE A 49 -11.05 1.56 11.62
C PHE A 49 -12.21 2.50 11.19
N PRO A 50 -13.42 2.45 11.78
CA PRO A 50 -14.47 3.36 11.38
C PRO A 50 -14.13 4.83 11.62
N MET A 51 -13.31 5.11 12.64
CA MET A 51 -12.87 6.47 12.99
C MET A 51 -11.87 7.06 11.97
N LEU A 52 -11.31 6.23 11.10
CA LEU A 52 -10.40 6.66 10.03
C LEU A 52 -11.17 7.28 8.84
N PHE A 53 -12.45 6.99 8.73
CA PHE A 53 -13.30 7.50 7.67
C PHE A 53 -14.05 8.76 8.11
N ARG A 54 -14.34 9.62 7.15
CA ARG A 54 -15.23 10.77 7.37
C ARG A 54 -16.63 10.28 7.75
N PRO A 55 -17.38 11.05 8.57
CA PRO A 55 -18.75 10.66 8.97
C PRO A 55 -19.74 10.53 7.81
N ASP A 56 -19.44 11.14 6.66
CA ASP A 56 -20.25 11.10 5.43
C ASP A 56 -19.87 9.91 4.50
N VAL A 57 -18.93 9.05 4.89
CA VAL A 57 -18.63 7.79 4.22
C VAL A 57 -19.42 6.66 4.87
N GLU A 58 -20.26 5.99 4.09
CA GLU A 58 -21.02 4.84 4.56
C GLU A 58 -20.17 3.57 4.58
N LEU A 59 -20.17 2.86 5.71
CA LEU A 59 -19.45 1.60 5.87
C LEU A 59 -20.45 0.44 6.01
N VAL A 60 -20.37 -0.53 5.10
CA VAL A 60 -21.26 -1.70 5.08
C VAL A 60 -20.41 -2.98 5.14
N HIS A 61 -20.65 -3.80 6.15
CA HIS A 61 -19.97 -5.08 6.28
C HIS A 61 -20.55 -6.12 5.31
N VAL A 62 -19.67 -6.75 4.52
CA VAL A 62 -20.01 -7.87 3.64
C VAL A 62 -18.97 -8.97 3.82
N ASP A 63 -19.42 -10.13 4.28
CA ASP A 63 -18.52 -11.27 4.46
C ASP A 63 -17.94 -11.75 3.13
N MET A 64 -16.61 -11.66 3.01
CA MET A 64 -15.83 -12.20 1.89
C MET A 64 -14.68 -13.03 2.45
N ALA A 65 -14.78 -14.35 2.38
CA ALA A 65 -13.74 -15.23 2.91
C ALA A 65 -12.42 -15.07 2.14
N ARG A 66 -11.27 -15.12 2.83
CA ARG A 66 -9.94 -15.04 2.19
C ARG A 66 -9.69 -16.21 1.24
N GLU A 67 -10.11 -17.40 1.64
CA GLU A 67 -9.94 -18.62 0.86
C GLU A 67 -11.03 -18.75 -0.21
N VAL A 68 -10.71 -19.47 -1.29
CA VAL A 68 -11.69 -19.81 -2.33
C VAL A 68 -12.65 -20.85 -1.77
N SER A 69 -13.94 -20.52 -1.71
CA SER A 69 -15.00 -21.42 -1.24
C SER A 69 -16.28 -21.13 -2.03
N VAL A 70 -16.67 -22.08 -2.89
CA VAL A 70 -17.83 -21.90 -3.77
C VAL A 70 -19.08 -21.45 -3.02
N ARG A 71 -19.39 -22.10 -1.89
CA ARG A 71 -20.57 -21.77 -1.06
C ARG A 71 -20.49 -20.35 -0.48
N LYS A 72 -19.34 -20.02 0.16
CA LYS A 72 -19.14 -18.69 0.78
C LYS A 72 -19.08 -17.60 -0.31
N ASP A 73 -18.41 -17.87 -1.41
CA ASP A 73 -18.28 -16.91 -2.52
C ASP A 73 -19.63 -16.63 -3.20
N LEU A 74 -20.52 -17.62 -3.28
CA LEU A 74 -21.89 -17.42 -3.77
C LEU A 74 -22.73 -16.57 -2.81
N LEU A 75 -22.58 -16.76 -1.49
CA LEU A 75 -23.26 -15.91 -0.50
C LEU A 75 -22.72 -14.48 -0.56
N SER A 76 -21.41 -14.30 -0.63
CA SER A 76 -20.78 -12.98 -0.81
C SER A 76 -21.27 -12.30 -2.09
N LEU A 77 -21.34 -13.05 -3.21
CA LEU A 77 -21.84 -12.51 -4.47
C LEU A 77 -23.29 -12.02 -4.36
N ARG A 78 -24.16 -12.81 -3.70
CA ARG A 78 -25.56 -12.41 -3.49
C ARG A 78 -25.67 -11.14 -2.65
N ALA A 79 -24.91 -11.04 -1.56
CA ALA A 79 -24.86 -9.86 -0.72
C ALA A 79 -24.36 -8.62 -1.50
N LEU A 80 -23.28 -8.76 -2.27
CA LEU A 80 -22.76 -7.69 -3.12
C LEU A 80 -23.78 -7.23 -4.16
N VAL A 81 -24.50 -8.16 -4.80
CA VAL A 81 -25.57 -7.82 -5.77
C VAL A 81 -26.69 -7.03 -5.10
N GLN A 82 -27.10 -7.43 -3.89
CA GLN A 82 -28.10 -6.71 -3.13
C GLN A 82 -27.64 -5.29 -2.80
N CYS A 83 -26.45 -5.13 -2.18
CA CYS A 83 -25.89 -3.83 -1.83
C CYS A 83 -25.75 -2.92 -3.06
N LEU A 84 -25.27 -3.43 -4.19
CA LEU A 84 -25.13 -2.63 -5.41
C LEU A 84 -26.48 -2.19 -6.01
N ARG A 85 -27.54 -2.98 -5.85
CA ARG A 85 -28.91 -2.58 -6.26
C ARG A 85 -29.46 -1.45 -5.39
N GLU A 86 -29.16 -1.48 -4.09
CA GLU A 86 -29.56 -0.47 -3.11
C GLU A 86 -28.78 0.83 -3.33
N CYS A 87 -27.44 0.76 -3.41
CA CYS A 87 -26.57 1.92 -3.59
C CYS A 87 -26.71 2.59 -4.96
N ARG A 88 -27.06 1.84 -6.02
CA ARG A 88 -27.12 2.32 -7.42
C ARG A 88 -25.89 3.12 -7.83
N PRO A 89 -24.67 2.53 -7.77
CA PRO A 89 -23.44 3.25 -8.02
C PRO A 89 -23.31 3.73 -9.47
N THR A 90 -22.64 4.87 -9.66
CA THR A 90 -22.14 5.30 -10.96
C THR A 90 -20.73 4.79 -11.21
N VAL A 91 -19.96 4.57 -10.12
CA VAL A 91 -18.60 4.00 -10.15
C VAL A 91 -18.50 2.91 -9.09
N ILE A 92 -17.90 1.79 -9.46
CA ILE A 92 -17.55 0.69 -8.56
C ILE A 92 -16.03 0.52 -8.61
N HIS A 93 -15.37 0.63 -7.45
CA HIS A 93 -13.93 0.42 -7.34
C HIS A 93 -13.63 -0.80 -6.47
N LEU A 94 -13.02 -1.79 -7.08
CA LEU A 94 -12.74 -3.11 -6.50
C LEU A 94 -11.30 -3.15 -6.01
N HIS A 95 -11.07 -3.62 -4.78
CA HIS A 95 -9.75 -3.71 -4.17
C HIS A 95 -9.43 -5.15 -3.79
N SER A 96 -8.27 -5.66 -4.19
CA SER A 96 -7.82 -7.04 -4.06
C SER A 96 -8.45 -8.04 -5.03
N SER A 97 -7.76 -9.18 -5.27
CA SER A 97 -8.15 -10.16 -6.30
C SER A 97 -9.54 -10.75 -6.08
N LYS A 98 -9.93 -11.10 -4.85
CA LYS A 98 -11.26 -11.68 -4.61
C LYS A 98 -12.38 -10.68 -4.86
N ALA A 99 -12.25 -9.45 -4.34
CA ALA A 99 -13.21 -8.38 -4.64
C ALA A 99 -13.22 -8.07 -6.13
N GLY A 100 -12.08 -8.16 -6.81
CA GLY A 100 -11.94 -8.00 -8.26
C GLY A 100 -12.78 -9.00 -9.06
N VAL A 101 -12.83 -10.27 -8.66
CA VAL A 101 -13.62 -11.32 -9.32
C VAL A 101 -15.11 -11.18 -8.98
N LEU A 102 -15.44 -11.23 -7.67
CA LEU A 102 -16.83 -11.21 -7.20
C LEU A 102 -17.52 -9.87 -7.51
N GLY A 103 -16.80 -8.76 -7.34
CA GLY A 103 -17.33 -7.44 -7.59
C GLY A 103 -17.64 -7.17 -9.07
N ARG A 104 -16.78 -7.65 -10.02
CA ARG A 104 -17.09 -7.57 -11.46
C ARG A 104 -18.34 -8.38 -11.80
N ALA A 105 -18.48 -9.60 -11.25
CA ALA A 105 -19.67 -10.42 -11.46
C ALA A 105 -20.93 -9.71 -10.88
N ALA A 106 -20.85 -9.20 -9.67
CA ALA A 106 -21.95 -8.44 -9.03
C ALA A 106 -22.31 -7.18 -9.82
N ALA A 107 -21.33 -6.42 -10.32
CA ALA A 107 -21.54 -5.24 -11.14
C ALA A 107 -22.29 -5.57 -12.44
N ARG A 108 -21.94 -6.64 -13.12
CA ARG A 108 -22.64 -7.10 -14.34
C ARG A 108 -24.12 -7.42 -14.08
N ILE A 109 -24.44 -7.93 -12.90
CA ILE A 109 -25.80 -8.33 -12.53
C ILE A 109 -26.63 -7.13 -12.02
N ALA A 110 -26.03 -6.30 -11.16
CA ALA A 110 -26.76 -5.28 -10.39
C ALA A 110 -26.62 -3.86 -10.94
N ALA A 111 -25.50 -3.52 -11.56
CA ALA A 111 -25.17 -2.16 -12.00
C ALA A 111 -24.39 -2.16 -13.34
N PRO A 112 -24.96 -2.71 -14.44
CA PRO A 112 -24.25 -2.88 -15.71
C PRO A 112 -23.81 -1.57 -16.36
N ALA A 113 -24.42 -0.43 -16.00
CA ALA A 113 -24.08 0.90 -16.49
C ALA A 113 -22.96 1.58 -15.65
N ALA A 114 -22.63 1.04 -14.48
CA ALA A 114 -21.58 1.61 -13.64
C ALA A 114 -20.20 1.43 -14.26
N LYS A 115 -19.34 2.43 -14.10
CA LYS A 115 -17.92 2.33 -14.43
C LYS A 115 -17.23 1.43 -13.39
N VAL A 116 -16.57 0.37 -13.85
CA VAL A 116 -15.87 -0.58 -12.96
C VAL A 116 -14.37 -0.34 -13.05
N LEU A 117 -13.74 -0.09 -11.90
CA LEU A 117 -12.30 0.02 -11.70
C LEU A 117 -11.85 -1.12 -10.77
N TYR A 118 -10.66 -1.64 -10.99
CA TYR A 118 -10.10 -2.72 -10.18
C TYR A 118 -8.62 -2.46 -9.88
N SER A 119 -8.28 -2.32 -8.61
CA SER A 119 -6.91 -2.21 -8.10
C SER A 119 -6.50 -3.51 -7.41
N PRO A 120 -5.56 -4.28 -7.97
CA PRO A 120 -5.10 -5.54 -7.38
C PRO A 120 -4.39 -5.37 -6.04
N HIS A 121 -3.64 -4.27 -5.88
CA HIS A 121 -2.73 -4.01 -4.74
C HIS A 121 -1.69 -5.12 -4.53
N GLY A 122 -1.12 -5.59 -5.62
CA GLY A 122 -0.23 -6.74 -5.68
C GLY A 122 -0.90 -7.95 -6.33
N LEU A 123 -0.29 -8.42 -7.40
CA LEU A 123 -0.85 -9.49 -8.24
C LEU A 123 -0.66 -10.85 -7.57
N SER A 124 -1.76 -11.56 -7.32
CA SER A 124 -1.76 -12.85 -6.63
C SER A 124 -0.93 -13.93 -7.32
N PHE A 125 -0.77 -13.87 -8.64
CA PHE A 125 0.06 -14.81 -9.41
C PHE A 125 1.58 -14.52 -9.30
N LEU A 126 2.00 -13.41 -8.68
CA LEU A 126 3.40 -13.13 -8.33
C LEU A 126 3.81 -13.74 -6.98
N ARG A 127 2.89 -14.29 -6.23
CA ARG A 127 3.16 -14.94 -4.94
C ARG A 127 4.15 -16.06 -5.09
N ARG A 128 5.18 -16.08 -4.21
CA ARG A 128 6.22 -17.10 -4.20
C ARG A 128 6.04 -18.16 -3.11
N ASP A 129 5.00 -18.01 -2.27
CA ASP A 129 4.59 -18.97 -1.22
C ASP A 129 3.61 -20.04 -1.71
N VAL A 130 3.33 -20.07 -3.01
CA VAL A 130 2.43 -21.04 -3.63
C VAL A 130 3.11 -21.75 -4.80
N SER A 131 2.63 -22.94 -5.14
CA SER A 131 3.14 -23.71 -6.25
C SER A 131 2.93 -22.99 -7.60
N ARG A 132 3.77 -23.29 -8.60
CA ARG A 132 3.60 -22.77 -9.96
C ARG A 132 2.21 -23.04 -10.54
N ALA A 133 1.64 -24.23 -10.27
CA ALA A 133 0.29 -24.56 -10.70
C ALA A 133 -0.77 -23.59 -10.11
N LYS A 134 -0.65 -23.24 -8.82
CA LYS A 134 -1.51 -22.21 -8.20
C LYS A 134 -1.29 -20.82 -8.79
N GLN A 135 -0.04 -20.44 -9.10
CA GLN A 135 0.24 -19.17 -9.79
C GLN A 135 -0.45 -19.12 -11.17
N PHE A 136 -0.39 -20.21 -11.96
CA PHE A 136 -1.10 -20.30 -13.23
C PHE A 136 -2.62 -20.25 -13.06
N ALA A 137 -3.16 -20.89 -12.02
CA ALA A 137 -4.59 -20.81 -11.71
C ALA A 137 -5.01 -19.38 -11.36
N TYR A 138 -4.23 -18.67 -10.52
CA TYR A 138 -4.50 -17.25 -10.20
C TYR A 138 -4.44 -16.36 -11.44
N LEU A 139 -3.47 -16.56 -12.31
CA LEU A 139 -3.40 -15.85 -13.59
C LEU A 139 -4.61 -16.17 -14.48
N GLY A 140 -5.05 -17.42 -14.51
CA GLY A 140 -6.26 -17.84 -15.21
C GLY A 140 -7.51 -17.14 -14.68
N PHE A 141 -7.67 -17.05 -13.36
CA PHE A 141 -8.78 -16.33 -12.73
C PHE A 141 -8.75 -14.83 -13.06
N GLU A 142 -7.57 -14.18 -13.01
CA GLU A 142 -7.46 -12.77 -13.39
C GLU A 142 -7.82 -12.53 -14.87
N ARG A 143 -7.39 -13.43 -15.78
CA ARG A 143 -7.75 -13.37 -17.20
C ARG A 143 -9.25 -13.54 -17.41
N MET A 144 -9.88 -14.53 -16.75
CA MET A 144 -11.32 -14.74 -16.84
C MET A 144 -12.10 -13.55 -16.27
N ALA A 145 -11.69 -13.03 -15.11
CA ALA A 145 -12.33 -11.86 -14.52
C ALA A 145 -12.19 -10.61 -15.40
N ALA A 146 -11.08 -10.46 -16.13
CA ALA A 146 -10.90 -9.36 -17.07
C ALA A 146 -11.90 -9.41 -18.26
N LEU A 147 -12.43 -10.59 -18.62
CA LEU A 147 -13.47 -10.72 -19.65
C LEU A 147 -14.82 -10.12 -19.19
N LEU A 148 -15.07 -10.01 -17.89
CA LEU A 148 -16.25 -9.34 -17.35
C LEU A 148 -16.20 -7.82 -17.52
N GLY A 149 -15.07 -7.28 -17.98
CA GLY A 149 -14.88 -5.85 -18.22
C GLY A 149 -14.29 -5.10 -17.03
N GLY A 150 -14.33 -3.76 -17.14
CA GLY A 150 -13.70 -2.85 -16.18
C GLY A 150 -12.25 -2.49 -16.56
N THR A 151 -11.74 -1.42 -15.94
CA THR A 151 -10.36 -0.98 -16.12
C THR A 151 -9.53 -1.47 -14.94
N ILE A 152 -8.42 -2.16 -15.20
CA ILE A 152 -7.46 -2.53 -14.15
C ILE A 152 -6.57 -1.31 -13.89
N VAL A 153 -6.46 -0.94 -12.63
CA VAL A 153 -5.63 0.18 -12.18
C VAL A 153 -4.43 -0.38 -11.44
N ALA A 154 -3.29 -0.36 -12.10
CA ALA A 154 -2.02 -0.76 -11.51
C ALA A 154 -1.53 0.31 -10.54
N CYS A 155 -0.93 -0.10 -9.43
CA CYS A 155 -0.37 0.82 -8.45
C CYS A 155 1.14 1.12 -8.68
N SER A 156 1.79 0.44 -9.64
CA SER A 156 3.17 0.70 -10.05
C SER A 156 3.36 0.41 -11.54
N ASP A 157 4.39 0.99 -12.16
CA ASP A 157 4.68 0.76 -13.57
C ASP A 157 5.04 -0.70 -13.82
N SER A 158 5.84 -1.30 -12.96
CA SER A 158 6.19 -2.72 -13.07
C SER A 158 4.95 -3.64 -12.88
N GLU A 159 3.98 -3.28 -12.05
CA GLU A 159 2.70 -4.00 -11.97
C GLU A 159 1.88 -3.83 -13.25
N LEU A 160 1.87 -2.62 -13.83
CA LEU A 160 1.19 -2.37 -15.12
C LEU A 160 1.78 -3.21 -16.26
N GLN A 161 3.10 -3.38 -16.29
CA GLN A 161 3.78 -4.24 -17.27
C GLN A 161 3.38 -5.71 -17.11
N GLU A 162 3.30 -6.22 -15.87
CA GLU A 162 2.81 -7.57 -15.58
C GLU A 162 1.33 -7.73 -16.02
N ILE A 163 0.48 -6.75 -15.77
CA ILE A 163 -0.93 -6.77 -16.20
C ILE A 163 -1.02 -6.81 -17.73
N LYS A 164 -0.33 -5.92 -18.43
CA LYS A 164 -0.34 -5.86 -19.90
C LYS A 164 0.23 -7.13 -20.54
N GLY A 165 1.37 -7.61 -20.02
CA GLY A 165 2.07 -8.77 -20.56
C GLY A 165 1.35 -10.10 -20.28
N ARG A 166 0.84 -10.28 -19.07
CA ARG A 166 0.35 -11.58 -18.60
C ARG A 166 -1.16 -11.69 -18.53
N ILE A 167 -1.88 -10.69 -17.99
CA ILE A 167 -3.36 -10.72 -17.94
C ILE A 167 -3.93 -10.39 -19.32
N ARG A 168 -3.31 -9.48 -20.06
CA ARG A 168 -3.75 -8.99 -21.38
C ARG A 168 -5.14 -8.36 -21.30
N ALA A 169 -5.36 -7.55 -20.25
CA ALA A 169 -6.62 -6.83 -20.07
C ALA A 169 -6.85 -5.81 -21.20
N LYS A 170 -8.11 -5.62 -21.61
CA LYS A 170 -8.47 -4.64 -22.64
C LYS A 170 -8.22 -3.19 -22.22
N SER A 171 -8.34 -2.92 -20.92
CA SER A 171 -8.12 -1.59 -20.33
C SER A 171 -7.29 -1.74 -19.06
N ALA A 172 -6.13 -1.10 -19.04
CA ALA A 172 -5.25 -1.01 -17.88
C ALA A 172 -4.57 0.34 -17.85
N VAL A 173 -4.55 0.99 -16.68
CA VAL A 173 -3.96 2.31 -16.45
C VAL A 173 -3.08 2.26 -15.20
N LEU A 174 -2.16 3.22 -15.10
CA LEU A 174 -1.34 3.42 -13.91
C LEU A 174 -1.95 4.54 -13.06
N VAL A 175 -2.17 4.27 -11.78
CA VAL A 175 -2.32 5.28 -10.72
C VAL A 175 -1.55 4.79 -9.51
N GLU A 176 -0.47 5.45 -9.22
CA GLU A 176 0.42 5.05 -8.12
C GLU A 176 -0.24 5.20 -6.74
N ASN A 177 0.29 4.47 -5.75
CA ASN A 177 -0.13 4.67 -4.38
C ASN A 177 0.33 6.05 -3.89
N GLY A 178 -0.54 6.74 -3.18
CA GLY A 178 -0.24 8.01 -2.52
C GLY A 178 -0.28 7.89 -1.00
N VAL A 179 0.38 8.82 -0.33
CA VAL A 179 0.37 8.92 1.13
C VAL A 179 -0.02 10.33 1.56
N ASN A 180 -0.64 10.45 2.73
CA ASN A 180 -0.88 11.75 3.34
C ASN A 180 0.44 12.25 3.95
N VAL A 181 1.13 13.12 3.24
CA VAL A 181 2.47 13.60 3.61
C VAL A 181 2.48 14.40 4.91
N VAL A 182 1.34 15.00 5.31
CA VAL A 182 1.21 15.76 6.56
C VAL A 182 1.25 14.85 7.80
N GLU A 183 0.80 13.62 7.67
CA GLU A 183 0.80 12.64 8.77
C GLU A 183 2.19 12.04 9.02
N ILE A 184 3.15 12.23 8.10
CA ILE A 184 4.44 11.55 8.13
C ILE A 184 5.49 12.49 8.75
N PRO A 185 5.99 12.20 9.97
CA PRO A 185 7.05 12.99 10.56
C PRO A 185 8.31 12.94 9.71
N SER A 186 9.01 14.06 9.60
CA SER A 186 10.36 14.07 9.03
C SER A 186 11.30 13.24 9.92
N ARG A 187 12.34 12.67 9.29
CA ARG A 187 13.41 11.98 10.03
C ARG A 187 13.89 12.85 11.19
N ARG A 188 13.96 12.25 12.37
CA ARG A 188 14.47 12.91 13.58
C ARG A 188 15.97 12.66 13.68
N ALA A 189 16.75 13.72 13.90
CA ALA A 189 18.14 13.56 14.31
C ALA A 189 18.16 12.83 15.66
N ARG A 190 19.09 11.89 15.82
CA ARG A 190 19.29 11.15 17.07
C ARG A 190 20.49 11.73 17.80
N ASP A 191 20.37 11.82 19.12
CA ASP A 191 21.46 12.29 19.99
C ASP A 191 22.46 11.17 20.33
N ASP A 192 22.00 9.89 20.21
CA ASP A 192 22.88 8.73 20.34
C ASP A 192 23.64 8.52 19.01
N HIS A 193 24.91 8.31 19.05
CA HIS A 193 25.77 8.11 17.87
C HIS A 193 25.45 6.82 17.09
N LYS A 194 24.37 6.09 17.47
CA LYS A 194 24.00 4.82 16.86
C LYS A 194 23.22 5.01 15.57
N ILE A 195 23.49 4.15 14.59
CA ILE A 195 22.76 4.09 13.34
C ILE A 195 21.54 3.15 13.50
N ALA A 196 20.34 3.67 13.26
CA ALA A 196 19.11 2.89 13.31
C ALA A 196 18.70 2.41 11.90
N ILE A 197 18.67 1.10 11.72
CA ILE A 197 18.31 0.42 10.47
C ILE A 197 17.00 -0.32 10.71
N GLY A 198 15.98 -0.12 9.86
CA GLY A 198 14.71 -0.77 10.15
C GLY A 198 13.87 -1.13 8.95
N MET A 199 12.90 -2.02 9.20
CA MET A 199 11.85 -2.38 8.27
C MET A 199 10.47 -2.24 8.91
N SER A 200 9.43 -2.10 8.09
CA SER A 200 8.06 -2.08 8.56
C SER A 200 7.20 -3.15 7.86
N GLY A 201 6.45 -3.88 8.65
CA GLY A 201 5.50 -4.88 8.18
C GLY A 201 5.38 -6.07 9.10
N ARG A 202 4.28 -6.81 8.96
CA ARG A 202 4.04 -8.05 9.71
C ARG A 202 5.01 -9.15 9.29
N ALA A 203 5.26 -10.10 10.18
CA ALA A 203 5.92 -11.35 9.80
C ALA A 203 5.07 -12.09 8.77
N SER A 204 5.67 -12.29 7.61
CA SER A 204 5.05 -13.04 6.54
C SER A 204 6.12 -13.50 5.55
N PHE A 205 5.85 -14.60 4.86
CA PHE A 205 6.74 -15.07 3.79
C PHE A 205 6.97 -13.98 2.73
N GLN A 206 5.95 -13.15 2.47
CA GLN A 206 6.05 -12.02 1.53
C GLN A 206 7.10 -11.01 1.97
N LYS A 207 7.07 -10.58 3.21
CA LYS A 207 7.97 -9.54 3.74
C LYS A 207 9.40 -10.04 3.95
N ASN A 208 9.60 -11.38 3.98
CA ASN A 208 10.92 -12.01 4.06
C ASN A 208 11.77 -11.50 5.24
N HIS A 209 11.16 -11.48 6.43
CA HIS A 209 11.84 -11.04 7.65
C HIS A 209 13.16 -11.80 7.90
N GLN A 210 13.27 -13.05 7.42
CA GLN A 210 14.51 -13.83 7.52
C GLN A 210 15.71 -13.14 6.87
N ALA A 211 15.51 -12.48 5.71
CA ALA A 211 16.56 -11.70 5.08
C ALA A 211 16.93 -10.46 5.92
N PHE A 212 15.97 -9.84 6.62
CA PHE A 212 16.25 -8.76 7.55
C PHE A 212 17.03 -9.23 8.78
N VAL A 213 16.69 -10.41 9.34
CA VAL A 213 17.42 -11.04 10.44
C VAL A 213 18.86 -11.37 10.02
N GLN A 214 19.04 -11.94 8.82
CA GLN A 214 20.38 -12.20 8.27
C GLN A 214 21.20 -10.90 8.18
N LEU A 215 20.61 -9.83 7.63
CA LEU A 215 21.22 -8.51 7.52
C LEU A 215 21.63 -7.97 8.90
N ALA A 216 20.76 -8.08 9.89
CA ALA A 216 21.02 -7.65 11.25
C ALA A 216 22.16 -8.44 11.89
N THR A 217 22.24 -9.74 11.61
CA THR A 217 23.33 -10.61 12.12
C THR A 217 24.68 -10.27 11.48
N GLU A 218 24.71 -10.05 10.17
CA GLU A 218 25.94 -9.73 9.42
C GLU A 218 26.49 -8.33 9.72
N LEU A 219 25.61 -7.36 9.98
CA LEU A 219 25.97 -5.97 10.23
C LEU A 219 25.91 -5.58 11.71
N HIS A 220 25.78 -6.56 12.62
CA HIS A 220 25.72 -6.29 14.05
C HIS A 220 27.01 -5.62 14.55
N ASP A 221 26.82 -4.44 15.16
CA ASP A 221 27.89 -3.66 15.79
C ASP A 221 27.31 -2.93 17.01
N ALA A 222 28.18 -2.49 17.94
CA ALA A 222 27.78 -1.74 19.12
C ALA A 222 27.07 -0.43 18.76
N ASP A 223 27.43 0.16 17.62
CA ASP A 223 26.89 1.44 17.14
C ASP A 223 25.74 1.28 16.11
N VAL A 224 25.20 0.07 15.96
CA VAL A 224 24.09 -0.22 15.06
C VAL A 224 22.90 -0.77 15.84
N GLN A 225 21.70 -0.27 15.53
CA GLN A 225 20.45 -0.78 16.08
C GLN A 225 19.55 -1.23 14.92
N PHE A 226 19.00 -2.43 15.04
CA PHE A 226 18.00 -2.93 14.10
C PHE A 226 16.61 -2.84 14.71
N LEU A 227 15.63 -2.32 13.93
CA LEU A 227 14.24 -2.16 14.35
C LEU A 227 13.30 -2.81 13.33
N TRP A 228 12.48 -3.76 13.80
CA TRP A 228 11.40 -4.32 13.02
C TRP A 228 10.04 -3.80 13.53
N ILE A 229 9.44 -2.90 12.77
CA ILE A 229 8.15 -2.26 13.08
C ILE A 229 7.03 -3.18 12.60
N GLY A 230 6.19 -3.69 13.53
CA GLY A 230 5.08 -4.60 13.22
C GLY A 230 5.46 -6.09 13.26
N GLY A 231 6.68 -6.43 13.63
CA GLY A 231 7.12 -7.80 13.88
C GLY A 231 7.20 -8.12 15.37
N ASP A 232 7.18 -9.40 15.70
CA ASP A 232 7.34 -9.91 17.07
C ASP A 232 8.64 -10.67 17.21
N ALA A 233 9.25 -10.60 18.40
CA ALA A 233 10.48 -11.32 18.73
C ALA A 233 10.30 -12.85 18.66
N ASP A 234 9.11 -13.34 18.97
CA ASP A 234 8.78 -14.78 18.91
C ASP A 234 8.80 -15.33 17.46
N GLU A 235 8.78 -14.46 16.47
CA GLU A 235 8.89 -14.81 15.04
C GLU A 235 10.33 -14.97 14.56
N ILE A 236 11.32 -14.71 15.45
CA ILE A 236 12.75 -14.92 15.21
C ILE A 236 13.18 -16.19 15.94
N PRO A 237 13.47 -17.29 15.22
CA PRO A 237 13.70 -18.60 15.84
C PRO A 237 14.95 -18.68 16.75
N ASN A 238 15.94 -17.84 16.48
CA ASN A 238 17.21 -17.86 17.22
C ASN A 238 17.26 -16.74 18.26
N PRO A 239 17.38 -17.07 19.58
CA PRO A 239 17.43 -16.05 20.64
C PRO A 239 18.60 -15.06 20.52
N ARG A 240 19.73 -15.44 19.91
CA ARG A 240 20.87 -14.54 19.69
C ARG A 240 20.55 -13.52 18.60
N GLU A 241 19.85 -13.93 17.55
CA GLU A 241 19.39 -13.05 16.47
C GLU A 241 18.29 -12.11 16.95
N SER A 242 17.38 -12.58 17.81
CA SER A 242 16.32 -11.75 18.40
C SER A 242 16.86 -10.66 19.30
N GLN A 243 17.99 -10.87 19.99
CA GLN A 243 18.63 -9.82 20.81
C GLN A 243 19.24 -8.69 19.98
N ALA A 244 19.58 -8.93 18.72
CA ALA A 244 20.13 -7.91 17.82
C ALA A 244 19.05 -7.00 17.21
N ILE A 245 17.77 -7.38 17.31
CA ILE A 245 16.67 -6.68 16.64
C ILE A 245 15.63 -6.29 17.69
N PHE A 246 15.34 -5.01 17.77
CA PHE A 246 14.18 -4.54 18.53
C PHE A 246 12.89 -4.75 17.70
N CYS A 247 11.95 -5.53 18.21
CA CYS A 247 10.65 -5.75 17.59
C CYS A 247 9.59 -4.92 18.32
N SER A 248 8.86 -4.08 17.58
CA SER A 248 7.84 -3.22 18.19
C SER A 248 6.53 -3.95 18.53
N GLY A 249 6.34 -5.16 18.03
CA GLY A 249 5.02 -5.78 17.95
C GLY A 249 4.08 -5.03 17.02
N TRP A 250 2.82 -5.45 16.98
CA TRP A 250 1.79 -4.74 16.22
C TRP A 250 1.45 -3.41 16.91
N VAL A 251 1.63 -2.30 16.21
CA VAL A 251 1.42 -0.94 16.71
C VAL A 251 0.42 -0.19 15.84
N THR A 252 -0.15 0.90 16.36
CA THR A 252 -1.00 1.81 15.56
C THR A 252 -0.20 2.42 14.41
N ARG A 253 -0.90 2.86 13.33
CA ARG A 253 -0.26 3.51 12.18
C ARG A 253 0.57 4.74 12.61
N SER A 254 0.01 5.60 13.48
CA SER A 254 0.72 6.78 13.99
C SER A 254 2.02 6.39 14.70
N ARG A 255 1.99 5.35 15.54
CA ARG A 255 3.18 4.87 16.23
C ARG A 255 4.20 4.25 15.27
N ALA A 256 3.73 3.54 14.24
CA ALA A 256 4.60 2.99 13.19
C ALA A 256 5.34 4.10 12.43
N LEU A 257 4.64 5.18 12.05
CA LEU A 257 5.25 6.33 11.38
C LEU A 257 6.26 7.06 12.29
N GLU A 258 5.93 7.20 13.57
CA GLU A 258 6.84 7.79 14.56
C GLU A 258 8.12 6.95 14.70
N LEU A 259 7.99 5.63 14.85
CA LEU A 259 9.14 4.72 14.92
C LEU A 259 9.97 4.75 13.63
N ALA A 260 9.31 4.75 12.47
CA ALA A 260 9.99 4.83 11.18
C ALA A 260 10.78 6.13 11.04
N SER A 261 10.25 7.27 11.50
CA SER A 261 10.96 8.56 11.43
C SER A 261 12.22 8.63 12.31
N GLY A 262 12.38 7.70 13.25
CA GLY A 262 13.58 7.53 14.07
C GLY A 262 14.67 6.65 13.42
N LEU A 263 14.46 6.14 12.21
CA LEU A 263 15.46 5.36 11.48
C LEU A 263 16.44 6.27 10.75
N ASP A 264 17.58 5.70 10.40
CA ASP A 264 18.60 6.30 9.53
C ASP A 264 18.60 5.67 8.14
N ILE A 265 18.27 4.38 8.06
CA ILE A 265 18.19 3.61 6.82
C ILE A 265 16.94 2.73 6.87
N TYR A 266 16.12 2.80 5.82
CA TYR A 266 14.97 1.92 5.68
C TYR A 266 15.33 0.72 4.80
N VAL A 267 14.91 -0.49 5.20
CA VAL A 267 15.15 -1.73 4.45
C VAL A 267 13.83 -2.39 4.08
N GLN A 268 13.70 -2.84 2.83
CA GLN A 268 12.52 -3.58 2.36
C GLN A 268 12.95 -4.90 1.72
N THR A 269 12.82 -5.98 2.45
CA THR A 269 13.31 -7.32 2.07
C THR A 269 12.30 -8.17 1.29
N SER A 270 11.18 -7.61 0.88
CA SER A 270 10.02 -8.33 0.33
C SER A 270 10.36 -9.19 -0.89
N ARG A 271 9.68 -10.35 -0.99
CA ARG A 271 9.77 -11.26 -2.14
C ARG A 271 8.86 -10.88 -3.31
N TRP A 272 7.82 -10.13 -3.08
CA TRP A 272 6.93 -9.48 -4.06
C TRP A 272 6.12 -8.38 -3.38
N GLU A 273 5.77 -7.34 -4.15
CA GLU A 273 4.91 -6.23 -3.73
C GLU A 273 3.98 -5.80 -4.88
N GLY A 274 3.02 -4.93 -4.59
CA GLY A 274 2.34 -4.13 -5.60
C GLY A 274 3.03 -2.77 -5.70
N MET A 275 2.89 -1.96 -4.65
CA MET A 275 3.64 -0.73 -4.39
C MET A 275 3.58 -0.48 -2.87
N PRO A 276 4.68 -0.70 -2.14
CA PRO A 276 4.64 -0.72 -0.67
C PRO A 276 4.49 0.68 -0.08
N VAL A 277 3.35 0.92 0.58
CA VAL A 277 3.03 2.21 1.22
C VAL A 277 4.08 2.58 2.28
N ALA A 278 4.52 1.63 3.10
CA ALA A 278 5.52 1.88 4.13
C ALA A 278 6.88 2.34 3.57
N LEU A 279 7.28 1.87 2.39
CA LEU A 279 8.48 2.34 1.70
C LEU A 279 8.31 3.78 1.19
N ILE A 280 7.13 4.12 0.66
CA ILE A 280 6.80 5.50 0.27
C ILE A 280 6.85 6.41 1.51
N GLU A 281 6.25 5.98 2.62
CA GLU A 281 6.26 6.71 3.89
C GLU A 281 7.68 6.94 4.42
N ALA A 282 8.55 5.93 4.32
CA ALA A 282 9.96 6.04 4.70
C ALA A 282 10.70 7.10 3.84
N GLN A 283 10.47 7.10 2.53
CA GLN A 283 11.08 8.10 1.65
C GLN A 283 10.52 9.51 1.90
N VAL A 284 9.22 9.65 2.18
CA VAL A 284 8.63 10.94 2.60
C VAL A 284 9.23 11.42 3.92
N ALA A 285 9.52 10.53 4.86
CA ALA A 285 10.22 10.87 6.09
C ALA A 285 11.67 11.37 5.85
N GLY A 286 12.25 11.09 4.68
CA GLY A 286 13.62 11.47 4.32
C GLY A 286 14.64 10.36 4.60
N LEU A 287 14.20 9.10 4.53
CA LEU A 287 15.08 7.95 4.72
C LEU A 287 15.57 7.42 3.36
N PRO A 288 16.88 7.22 3.17
CA PRO A 288 17.37 6.41 2.08
C PRO A 288 16.92 4.97 2.28
N ALA A 289 16.55 4.29 1.20
CA ALA A 289 16.02 2.93 1.29
C ALA A 289 16.90 1.92 0.55
N VAL A 290 17.10 0.74 1.15
CA VAL A 290 17.70 -0.42 0.48
C VAL A 290 16.63 -1.48 0.31
N VAL A 291 16.33 -1.84 -0.94
CA VAL A 291 15.17 -2.68 -1.26
C VAL A 291 15.54 -3.84 -2.17
N THR A 292 14.80 -4.94 -2.07
CA THR A 292 14.90 -6.04 -3.05
C THR A 292 14.37 -5.62 -4.41
N ASP A 293 14.99 -6.15 -5.48
CA ASP A 293 14.56 -5.93 -6.87
C ASP A 293 13.32 -6.76 -7.22
N VAL A 294 12.16 -6.25 -6.79
CA VAL A 294 10.85 -6.85 -7.08
C VAL A 294 9.88 -5.80 -7.59
N VAL A 295 8.78 -6.26 -8.21
CA VAL A 295 7.64 -5.41 -8.60
C VAL A 295 7.25 -4.51 -7.43
N GLY A 296 7.05 -3.23 -7.70
CA GLY A 296 6.66 -2.22 -6.72
C GLY A 296 7.82 -1.59 -5.97
N ASN A 297 8.79 -2.34 -5.47
CA ASN A 297 9.95 -1.76 -4.78
C ASN A 297 10.79 -0.88 -5.71
N ARG A 298 11.12 -1.41 -6.91
CA ARG A 298 11.91 -0.71 -7.93
C ARG A 298 11.22 0.53 -8.51
N ASP A 299 9.92 0.66 -8.31
CA ASP A 299 9.15 1.82 -8.79
C ASP A 299 9.19 2.98 -7.79
N VAL A 300 9.47 2.68 -6.52
CA VAL A 300 9.55 3.68 -5.44
C VAL A 300 10.98 4.21 -5.28
N VAL A 301 12.00 3.36 -5.47
CA VAL A 301 13.40 3.72 -5.24
C VAL A 301 14.12 3.97 -6.56
N ILE A 302 14.74 5.15 -6.69
CA ILE A 302 15.67 5.44 -7.78
C ILE A 302 17.06 5.01 -7.33
N HIS A 303 17.57 3.93 -7.95
CA HIS A 303 18.86 3.33 -7.61
C HIS A 303 20.01 4.35 -7.70
N GLY A 304 20.79 4.46 -6.60
CA GLY A 304 21.91 5.39 -6.48
C GLY A 304 21.52 6.85 -6.20
N VAL A 305 20.20 7.18 -6.14
CA VAL A 305 19.72 8.55 -5.95
C VAL A 305 18.87 8.68 -4.68
N THR A 306 17.83 7.84 -4.53
CA THR A 306 16.94 7.85 -3.36
C THR A 306 17.12 6.62 -2.47
N GLY A 307 18.02 5.74 -2.86
CA GLY A 307 18.30 4.46 -2.20
C GLY A 307 18.96 3.48 -3.16
N TYR A 308 18.96 2.23 -2.78
CA TYR A 308 19.53 1.15 -3.59
C TYR A 308 18.53 0.02 -3.81
N VAL A 309 18.52 -0.52 -5.04
CA VAL A 309 17.75 -1.71 -5.42
C VAL A 309 18.75 -2.86 -5.53
N ALA A 310 18.58 -3.89 -4.72
CA ALA A 310 19.50 -5.03 -4.58
C ALA A 310 18.90 -6.31 -5.17
N SER A 311 19.70 -7.03 -5.95
CA SER A 311 19.31 -8.28 -6.61
C SER A 311 19.27 -9.49 -5.66
N ASN A 312 20.02 -9.42 -4.55
CA ASN A 312 20.14 -10.46 -3.52
C ASN A 312 20.52 -9.87 -2.15
N VAL A 313 20.55 -10.71 -1.12
CA VAL A 313 20.83 -10.28 0.26
C VAL A 313 22.26 -9.77 0.42
N ASP A 314 23.24 -10.39 -0.21
CA ASP A 314 24.65 -9.99 -0.11
C ASP A 314 24.88 -8.58 -0.69
N GLU A 315 24.20 -8.27 -1.80
CA GLU A 315 24.22 -6.92 -2.37
C GLU A 315 23.50 -5.92 -1.48
N MET A 316 22.38 -6.33 -0.86
CA MET A 316 21.66 -5.52 0.13
C MET A 316 22.54 -5.21 1.34
N THR A 317 23.25 -6.21 1.89
CA THR A 317 24.21 -6.04 2.98
C THR A 317 25.29 -5.01 2.62
N ARG A 318 25.85 -5.08 1.42
CA ARG A 318 26.86 -4.11 0.95
C ARG A 318 26.32 -2.69 0.87
N TYR A 319 25.09 -2.50 0.35
CA TYR A 319 24.49 -1.17 0.26
C TYR A 319 24.12 -0.61 1.63
N VAL A 320 23.64 -1.45 2.54
CA VAL A 320 23.35 -1.02 3.91
C VAL A 320 24.65 -0.63 4.62
N ALA A 321 25.73 -1.42 4.48
CA ALA A 321 27.04 -1.08 5.03
C ALA A 321 27.57 0.24 4.46
N LEU A 322 27.46 0.46 3.15
CA LEU A 322 27.87 1.72 2.51
C LEU A 322 27.12 2.93 3.11
N LEU A 323 25.80 2.82 3.27
CA LEU A 323 25.00 3.90 3.88
C LEU A 323 25.25 4.05 5.38
N ARG A 324 25.61 2.97 6.09
CA ARG A 324 26.02 3.01 7.49
C ARG A 324 27.32 3.81 7.66
N ASP A 325 28.30 3.53 6.83
CA ASP A 325 29.66 4.04 6.99
C ASP A 325 29.82 5.46 6.41
N ASP A 326 29.05 5.83 5.39
CA ASP A 326 29.09 7.16 4.77
C ASP A 326 27.86 8.01 5.19
N ARG A 327 28.05 8.83 6.21
CA ARG A 327 27.04 9.75 6.73
C ARG A 327 26.60 10.76 5.66
N GLN A 328 27.54 11.33 4.92
CA GLN A 328 27.23 12.37 3.93
C GLN A 328 26.38 11.80 2.80
N LEU A 329 26.72 10.63 2.28
CA LEU A 329 25.95 9.92 1.26
C LEU A 329 24.53 9.61 1.78
N ARG A 330 24.43 9.09 3.01
CA ARG A 330 23.15 8.77 3.65
C ARG A 330 22.22 9.99 3.76
N GLU A 331 22.76 11.13 4.20
CA GLU A 331 22.00 12.37 4.34
C GLU A 331 21.56 12.94 2.97
N GLN A 332 22.45 12.98 1.99
CA GLN A 332 22.16 13.45 0.63
C GLN A 332 21.10 12.57 -0.06
N MET A 333 21.22 11.25 0.09
CA MET A 333 20.28 10.29 -0.49
C MET A 333 18.91 10.38 0.21
N GLY A 334 18.87 10.58 1.52
CA GLY A 334 17.64 10.79 2.29
C GLY A 334 16.92 12.08 1.87
N GLU A 335 17.65 13.18 1.68
CA GLU A 335 17.07 14.43 1.17
C GLU A 335 16.49 14.26 -0.24
N SER A 336 17.23 13.57 -1.11
CA SER A 336 16.76 13.24 -2.47
C SER A 336 15.51 12.39 -2.45
N ALA A 337 15.47 11.38 -1.55
CA ALA A 337 14.31 10.52 -1.34
C ALA A 337 13.08 11.33 -0.92
N ARG A 338 13.23 12.25 0.04
CA ARG A 338 12.16 13.11 0.50
C ARG A 338 11.62 14.00 -0.62
N LYS A 339 12.49 14.72 -1.30
CA LYS A 339 12.11 15.61 -2.42
C LYS A 339 11.33 14.85 -3.49
N PHE A 340 11.85 13.70 -3.89
CA PHE A 340 11.23 12.84 -4.89
C PHE A 340 9.85 12.33 -4.44
N ALA A 341 9.76 11.79 -3.21
CA ALA A 341 8.54 11.18 -2.70
C ALA A 341 7.42 12.22 -2.44
N LEU A 342 7.74 13.39 -1.89
CA LEU A 342 6.80 14.49 -1.71
C LEU A 342 6.18 14.94 -3.04
N HIS A 343 6.98 15.03 -4.10
CA HIS A 343 6.50 15.45 -5.42
C HIS A 343 5.64 14.36 -6.07
N ARG A 344 6.07 13.09 -6.01
CA ARG A 344 5.46 11.99 -6.79
C ARG A 344 4.30 11.34 -6.08
N PHE A 345 4.39 11.10 -4.75
CA PHE A 345 3.48 10.23 -4.01
C PHE A 345 2.56 10.98 -3.04
N SER A 346 2.50 12.30 -3.10
CA SER A 346 1.51 13.06 -2.32
C SER A 346 0.10 12.65 -2.71
N MET A 347 -0.74 12.30 -1.72
CA MET A 347 -2.14 11.88 -1.95
C MET A 347 -2.92 12.94 -2.73
N ASN A 348 -2.66 14.23 -2.50
CA ASN A 348 -3.32 15.30 -3.25
C ASN A 348 -3.00 15.26 -4.76
N ALA A 349 -1.77 14.90 -5.13
CA ALA A 349 -1.38 14.75 -6.54
C ALA A 349 -1.98 13.48 -7.15
N ILE A 350 -1.93 12.37 -6.41
CA ILE A 350 -2.49 11.08 -6.82
C ILE A 350 -4.01 11.15 -6.92
N PHE A 351 -4.70 11.84 -6.00
CA PHE A 351 -6.16 11.93 -6.04
C PHE A 351 -6.68 12.68 -7.28
N ARG A 352 -5.93 13.65 -7.84
CA ARG A 352 -6.31 14.29 -9.11
C ARG A 352 -6.43 13.28 -10.27
N GLN A 353 -5.60 12.24 -10.29
CA GLN A 353 -5.70 11.17 -11.29
C GLN A 353 -6.94 10.31 -11.03
N TRP A 354 -7.23 9.99 -9.75
CA TRP A 354 -8.46 9.29 -9.37
C TRP A 354 -9.72 10.09 -9.68
N GLN A 355 -9.72 11.42 -9.48
CA GLN A 355 -10.83 12.29 -9.87
C GLN A 355 -11.16 12.12 -11.36
N SER A 356 -10.16 12.14 -12.22
CA SER A 356 -10.35 11.89 -13.66
C SER A 356 -10.92 10.49 -13.94
N LEU A 357 -10.40 9.46 -13.26
CA LEU A 357 -10.88 8.10 -13.42
C LEU A 357 -12.31 7.91 -12.88
N TYR A 358 -12.67 8.56 -11.79
CA TYR A 358 -14.03 8.53 -11.26
C TYR A 358 -14.99 9.41 -12.08
N GLY A 359 -14.46 10.31 -12.92
CA GLY A 359 -15.28 11.28 -13.67
C GLY A 359 -15.82 12.39 -12.77
N LEU A 360 -15.08 12.75 -11.71
CA LEU A 360 -15.45 13.83 -10.79
C LEU A 360 -15.14 15.18 -11.43
N ASN A 361 -16.17 16.01 -11.58
CA ASN A 361 -15.97 17.41 -11.97
C ASN A 361 -15.48 18.19 -10.75
N ALA A 362 -14.19 18.50 -10.74
CA ALA A 362 -13.52 19.14 -9.62
C ALA A 362 -14.07 20.55 -9.34
N ARG A 363 -14.92 20.67 -8.33
CA ARG A 363 -15.06 21.92 -7.55
C ARG A 363 -15.10 21.51 -6.08
N PRO A 364 -13.98 21.64 -5.32
CA PRO A 364 -14.04 21.45 -3.87
C PRO A 364 -15.05 22.45 -3.28
N ARG A 365 -15.86 22.03 -2.31
CA ARG A 365 -16.67 22.95 -1.53
C ARG A 365 -15.73 23.94 -0.83
N ARG A 366 -16.12 25.22 -0.72
CA ARG A 366 -15.28 26.30 -0.16
C ARG A 366 -14.69 26.00 1.23
N ALA A 367 -15.36 25.19 2.05
CA ALA A 367 -14.91 24.80 3.38
C ALA A 367 -13.76 23.75 3.33
N ASP A 368 -13.73 22.90 2.30
CA ASP A 368 -12.71 21.86 2.17
C ASP A 368 -11.44 22.38 1.48
N ALA A 369 -11.54 23.48 0.72
CA ALA A 369 -10.37 24.19 0.17
C ALA A 369 -9.39 24.65 1.27
N LEU A 370 -9.91 25.09 2.42
CA LEU A 370 -9.10 25.49 3.58
C LEU A 370 -8.33 24.32 4.20
N TYR A 371 -8.89 23.10 4.19
CA TYR A 371 -8.19 21.91 4.69
C TYR A 371 -7.00 21.52 3.80
N PHE A 372 -7.17 21.68 2.48
CA PHE A 372 -6.13 21.39 1.49
C PHE A 372 -5.11 22.54 1.36
N GLU A 373 -5.54 23.79 1.53
CA GLU A 373 -4.66 24.97 1.47
C GLU A 373 -3.76 25.08 2.70
N HIS A 374 -4.24 24.76 3.91
CA HIS A 374 -3.40 24.72 5.11
C HIS A 374 -2.32 23.65 5.00
N ALA A 375 -2.67 22.46 4.49
CA ALA A 375 -1.72 21.38 4.25
C ALA A 375 -0.66 21.75 3.20
N ALA A 376 -1.03 22.53 2.18
CA ALA A 376 -0.10 22.99 1.15
C ALA A 376 0.79 24.17 1.61
N ALA A 377 0.27 25.07 2.44
CA ALA A 377 1.02 26.22 2.92
C ALA A 377 2.10 25.87 3.96
N GLU A 378 1.91 24.80 4.72
CA GLU A 378 2.95 24.27 5.61
C GLU A 378 4.07 23.55 4.84
N GLN A 379 3.77 22.98 3.66
CA GLN A 379 4.76 22.32 2.80
C GLN A 379 5.76 23.29 2.16
N VAL A 380 5.39 24.56 1.98
CA VAL A 380 6.26 25.59 1.38
C VAL A 380 7.20 26.24 2.40
N LYS A 381 6.92 26.08 3.70
CA LYS A 381 7.71 26.67 4.80
C LYS A 381 8.68 25.68 5.45
N ALA A 382 8.69 24.41 5.09
CA ALA A 382 9.62 23.38 5.53
C ALA A 382 10.58 22.99 4.39
#